data_bc9421869f8e9291204af01da5dc244b
#
_entry.id   bc9421869f8e9291204af01da5dc244b
#
_cell.length_a   1.000
_cell.length_b   1.000
_cell.length_c   1.000
_cell.angle_alpha   90.00
_cell.angle_beta   90.00
_cell.angle_gamma   90.00
#
_symmetry.space_group_name_H-M   'P 1'
#
loop_
_entity.id
_entity.type
_entity.pdbx_description
1 polymer ?
#
loop_
_entity_poly.entity_id
_entity_poly.type
_entity_poly.pdbx_seq_one_letter_code
_entity_poly.pdbx_strand_id
1 'polypeptide(L)'
;MILNSKIYGQEIQEIPLLVFHGLFGISDNWGTFGREFGQWMPCHLVDLRNHGKSFHSDEMSHQIMAEDILNYINHYQLERVNLLGHSLGGKAVMQFAISYPERVNKLVVADIAPRAYRPHHKVAFEALQSVDFSAVSARKDVELQLEKYITDRAMLLFLLKNLYWEQENKLNWRFNLKTLSEKYVDLVGNIEAKGVFGGKTLFLAGEKSNYILPEDETLICEKFPDSQIVKIKNAGHWLQVDNSQDFNNSVKDFLIKD
;
A
#
# COMPACT_ATOMS: atom_id res chain seq x y z
N MET A 1 -17.06 0.16 9.90
CA MET A 1 -16.00 -0.82 10.30
C MET A 1 -14.68 -0.07 10.28
N ILE A 2 -13.68 -0.47 11.12
CA ILE A 2 -12.40 0.22 11.23
C ILE A 2 -11.30 -0.69 10.67
N LEU A 3 -10.36 -0.12 9.93
CA LEU A 3 -9.20 -0.83 9.40
C LEU A 3 -8.32 -1.35 10.54
N ASN A 4 -7.77 -2.54 10.36
CA ASN A 4 -6.79 -3.10 11.30
C ASN A 4 -5.45 -2.41 11.15
N SER A 5 -4.73 -2.23 12.24
CA SER A 5 -3.38 -1.66 12.22
C SER A 5 -2.47 -2.24 13.29
N LYS A 6 -1.16 -2.08 13.06
CA LYS A 6 -0.12 -2.19 14.08
C LYS A 6 0.47 -0.83 14.32
N ILE A 7 0.59 -0.42 15.57
CA ILE A 7 1.07 0.91 15.95
C ILE A 7 2.38 0.78 16.72
N TYR A 8 3.34 1.61 16.36
CA TYR A 8 4.63 1.77 17.01
C TYR A 8 4.80 3.21 17.48
N GLY A 9 5.47 3.45 18.60
CA GLY A 9 5.77 4.78 19.11
C GLY A 9 4.52 5.57 19.56
N GLN A 10 3.50 4.90 20.12
CA GLN A 10 2.24 5.52 20.57
C GLN A 10 2.42 6.61 21.64
N GLU A 11 3.53 6.55 22.39
CA GLU A 11 3.87 7.50 23.45
C GLU A 11 4.43 8.82 22.93
N ILE A 12 4.80 8.89 21.65
CA ILE A 12 5.42 10.08 21.04
C ILE A 12 4.33 11.09 20.67
N GLN A 13 4.53 12.35 21.06
CA GLN A 13 3.57 13.46 20.83
C GLN A 13 3.92 14.23 19.54
N GLU A 14 3.92 13.50 18.43
CA GLU A 14 4.18 14.05 17.09
C GLU A 14 3.02 13.68 16.14
N ILE A 15 2.95 14.37 14.99
CA ILE A 15 1.94 14.06 13.96
C ILE A 15 2.16 12.62 13.46
N PRO A 16 1.18 11.72 13.60
CA PRO A 16 1.34 10.31 13.28
C PRO A 16 1.54 10.06 11.78
N LEU A 17 2.30 9.03 11.46
CA LEU A 17 2.47 8.49 10.12
C LEU A 17 1.58 7.27 9.93
N LEU A 18 0.68 7.32 8.95
CA LEU A 18 -0.12 6.17 8.52
C LEU A 18 0.48 5.57 7.25
N VAL A 19 0.79 4.29 7.26
CA VAL A 19 1.44 3.55 6.16
C VAL A 19 0.47 2.53 5.56
N PHE A 20 0.25 2.62 4.24
CA PHE A 20 -0.65 1.75 3.47
C PHE A 20 0.14 0.95 2.44
N HIS A 21 -0.02 -0.36 2.48
CA HIS A 21 0.63 -1.34 1.58
C HIS A 21 -0.01 -1.38 0.18
N GLY A 22 0.65 -2.04 -0.76
CA GLY A 22 0.14 -2.30 -2.12
C GLY A 22 -0.79 -3.50 -2.20
N LEU A 23 -1.26 -3.81 -3.43
CA LEU A 23 -2.10 -4.97 -3.72
C LEU A 23 -1.45 -6.26 -3.20
N PHE A 24 -2.24 -7.13 -2.60
CA PHE A 24 -1.81 -8.36 -1.90
C PHE A 24 -0.85 -8.15 -0.72
N GLY A 25 -0.60 -6.89 -0.34
CA GLY A 25 0.22 -6.58 0.83
C GLY A 25 -0.54 -6.72 2.14
N ILE A 26 0.21 -6.63 3.23
CA ILE A 26 -0.29 -6.58 4.61
C ILE A 26 0.59 -5.64 5.44
N SER A 27 0.07 -5.13 6.54
CA SER A 27 0.80 -4.29 7.50
C SER A 27 2.12 -4.92 7.96
N ASP A 28 2.18 -6.25 8.10
CA ASP A 28 3.38 -7.00 8.49
C ASP A 28 4.55 -6.85 7.50
N ASN A 29 4.28 -6.52 6.24
CA ASN A 29 5.34 -6.25 5.26
C ASN A 29 6.17 -5.01 5.62
N TRP A 30 5.62 -4.12 6.42
CA TRP A 30 6.21 -2.85 6.84
C TRP A 30 6.77 -2.88 8.27
N GLY A 31 6.81 -4.04 8.92
CA GLY A 31 7.15 -4.16 10.34
C GLY A 31 8.53 -3.61 10.72
N THR A 32 9.56 -3.73 9.87
CA THR A 32 10.89 -3.14 10.10
C THR A 32 10.84 -1.63 9.99
N PHE A 33 10.21 -1.10 8.95
CA PHE A 33 9.94 0.32 8.76
C PHE A 33 9.19 0.91 9.97
N GLY A 34 8.10 0.27 10.39
CA GLY A 34 7.30 0.75 11.53
C GLY A 34 8.06 0.82 12.84
N ARG A 35 8.93 -0.17 13.13
CA ARG A 35 9.81 -0.12 14.31
C ARG A 35 10.83 1.01 14.25
N GLU A 36 11.36 1.30 13.07
CA GLU A 36 12.32 2.39 12.88
C GLU A 36 11.62 3.75 13.03
N PHE A 37 10.52 3.98 12.29
CA PHE A 37 9.80 5.26 12.30
C PHE A 37 9.07 5.52 13.63
N GLY A 38 8.65 4.46 14.31
CA GLY A 38 8.09 4.54 15.66
C GLY A 38 9.04 5.07 16.74
N GLN A 39 10.31 5.35 16.40
CA GLN A 39 11.25 6.04 17.28
C GLN A 39 11.13 7.58 17.18
N TRP A 40 10.48 8.09 16.15
CA TRP A 40 10.37 9.54 15.90
C TRP A 40 8.94 10.06 15.92
N MET A 41 7.96 9.22 15.58
CA MET A 41 6.54 9.57 15.54
C MET A 41 5.67 8.34 15.68
N PRO A 42 4.41 8.45 16.13
CA PRO A 42 3.48 7.33 16.07
C PRO A 42 3.38 6.83 14.63
N CYS A 43 3.68 5.55 14.40
CA CYS A 43 3.68 4.94 13.08
C CYS A 43 2.64 3.81 13.03
N HIS A 44 1.56 4.05 12.28
CA HIS A 44 0.45 3.13 12.10
C HIS A 44 0.62 2.37 10.79
N LEU A 45 0.90 1.09 10.85
CA LEU A 45 0.92 0.20 9.69
C LEU A 45 -0.48 -0.35 9.49
N VAL A 46 -1.17 0.08 8.45
CA VAL A 46 -2.61 -0.16 8.26
C VAL A 46 -2.85 -1.20 7.17
N ASP A 47 -3.68 -2.20 7.48
CA ASP A 47 -4.21 -3.12 6.47
C ASP A 47 -5.36 -2.43 5.72
N LEU A 48 -5.27 -2.32 4.39
CA LEU A 48 -6.40 -1.85 3.56
C LEU A 48 -7.60 -2.80 3.67
N ARG A 49 -8.82 -2.30 3.37
CA ARG A 49 -9.98 -3.19 3.21
C ARG A 49 -9.65 -4.36 2.27
N ASN A 50 -10.26 -5.49 2.48
CA ASN A 50 -10.03 -6.72 1.71
C ASN A 50 -8.61 -7.30 1.81
N HIS A 51 -7.77 -6.80 2.74
CA HIS A 51 -6.42 -7.28 2.98
C HIS A 51 -6.15 -7.51 4.47
N GLY A 52 -5.16 -8.34 4.74
CA GLY A 52 -4.62 -8.57 6.07
C GLY A 52 -5.68 -8.98 7.09
N LYS A 53 -5.78 -8.24 8.19
CA LYS A 53 -6.77 -8.44 9.25
C LYS A 53 -7.91 -7.42 9.19
N SER A 54 -7.92 -6.54 8.19
CA SER A 54 -9.04 -5.64 7.96
C SER A 54 -10.26 -6.41 7.45
N PHE A 55 -11.41 -5.78 7.57
CA PHE A 55 -12.67 -6.36 7.14
C PHE A 55 -12.71 -6.61 5.62
N HIS A 56 -13.48 -7.62 5.23
CA HIS A 56 -13.79 -7.90 3.85
C HIS A 56 -15.12 -7.24 3.44
N SER A 57 -15.19 -6.82 2.18
CA SER A 57 -16.36 -6.20 1.55
C SER A 57 -16.37 -6.50 0.06
N ASP A 58 -17.55 -6.57 -0.55
CA ASP A 58 -17.70 -6.69 -2.00
C ASP A 58 -17.49 -5.35 -2.72
N GLU A 59 -17.39 -4.24 -1.96
CA GLU A 59 -17.14 -2.90 -2.48
C GLU A 59 -15.68 -2.50 -2.28
N MET A 60 -15.06 -1.97 -3.36
CA MET A 60 -13.71 -1.44 -3.32
C MET A 60 -13.48 -0.46 -4.48
N SER A 61 -13.12 0.77 -4.17
CA SER A 61 -12.66 1.81 -5.10
C SER A 61 -11.68 2.72 -4.38
N HIS A 62 -11.02 3.63 -5.10
CA HIS A 62 -10.14 4.60 -4.47
C HIS A 62 -10.90 5.53 -3.51
N GLN A 63 -12.12 5.94 -3.89
CA GLN A 63 -12.99 6.76 -3.06
C GLN A 63 -13.36 6.04 -1.75
N ILE A 64 -13.79 4.80 -1.84
CA ILE A 64 -14.18 4.00 -0.66
C ILE A 64 -12.96 3.75 0.26
N MET A 65 -11.76 3.52 -0.31
CA MET A 65 -10.54 3.41 0.50
C MET A 65 -10.19 4.73 1.20
N ALA A 66 -10.41 5.88 0.55
CA ALA A 66 -10.22 7.20 1.18
C ALA A 66 -11.22 7.43 2.34
N GLU A 67 -12.45 6.99 2.20
CA GLU A 67 -13.45 7.02 3.28
C GLU A 67 -13.08 6.12 4.46
N ASP A 68 -12.47 4.96 4.19
CA ASP A 68 -11.93 4.11 5.26
C ASP A 68 -10.78 4.80 6.01
N ILE A 69 -9.90 5.52 5.30
CA ILE A 69 -8.83 6.31 5.92
C ILE A 69 -9.44 7.41 6.82
N LEU A 70 -10.47 8.11 6.35
CA LEU A 70 -11.18 9.11 7.14
C LEU A 70 -11.79 8.50 8.41
N ASN A 71 -12.48 7.37 8.27
CA ASN A 71 -13.08 6.66 9.37
C ASN A 71 -12.03 6.20 10.40
N TYR A 72 -10.85 5.74 9.91
CA TYR A 72 -9.72 5.36 10.75
C TYR A 72 -9.17 6.55 11.55
N ILE A 73 -8.90 7.68 10.88
CA ILE A 73 -8.41 8.91 11.48
C ILE A 73 -9.37 9.42 12.55
N ASN A 74 -10.68 9.42 12.25
CA ASN A 74 -11.71 9.85 13.20
C ASN A 74 -11.82 8.90 14.41
N HIS A 75 -11.71 7.58 14.21
CA HIS A 75 -11.75 6.59 15.28
C HIS A 75 -10.61 6.78 16.27
N TYR A 76 -9.39 7.06 15.78
CA TYR A 76 -8.23 7.33 16.64
C TYR A 76 -8.12 8.79 17.07
N GLN A 77 -9.11 9.64 16.75
CA GLN A 77 -9.18 11.07 17.11
C GLN A 77 -7.94 11.86 16.63
N LEU A 78 -7.40 11.47 15.47
CA LEU A 78 -6.25 12.15 14.86
C LEU A 78 -6.74 13.39 14.11
N GLU A 79 -6.20 14.55 14.42
CA GLU A 79 -6.58 15.81 13.76
C GLU A 79 -5.97 15.88 12.34
N ARG A 80 -4.66 15.69 12.25
CA ARG A 80 -3.89 15.64 11.00
C ARG A 80 -2.91 14.48 11.03
N VAL A 81 -2.56 13.96 9.86
CA VAL A 81 -1.65 12.82 9.73
C VAL A 81 -0.63 13.03 8.61
N ASN A 82 0.52 12.40 8.74
CA ASN A 82 1.40 12.10 7.61
C ASN A 82 0.93 10.81 6.96
N LEU A 83 0.94 10.75 5.62
CA LEU A 83 0.54 9.58 4.87
C LEU A 83 1.69 9.02 4.06
N LEU A 84 1.84 7.70 4.06
CA LEU A 84 2.68 6.97 3.13
C LEU A 84 1.87 5.86 2.49
N GLY A 85 1.80 5.83 1.17
CA GLY A 85 1.13 4.75 0.43
C GLY A 85 2.02 4.18 -0.66
N HIS A 86 2.11 2.85 -0.72
CA HIS A 86 2.82 2.13 -1.78
C HIS A 86 1.83 1.55 -2.80
N SER A 87 2.06 1.78 -4.09
CA SER A 87 1.27 1.17 -5.16
C SER A 87 -0.25 1.44 -4.97
N LEU A 88 -1.09 0.41 -4.75
CA LEU A 88 -2.52 0.57 -4.44
C LEU A 88 -2.75 1.47 -3.23
N GLY A 89 -1.96 1.32 -2.16
CA GLY A 89 -1.99 2.23 -1.00
C GLY A 89 -1.66 3.66 -1.39
N GLY A 90 -0.74 3.86 -2.36
CA GLY A 90 -0.43 5.17 -2.95
C GLY A 90 -1.64 5.80 -3.64
N LYS A 91 -2.42 5.02 -4.37
CA LYS A 91 -3.70 5.47 -4.96
C LYS A 91 -4.70 5.91 -3.88
N ALA A 92 -4.83 5.12 -2.82
CA ALA A 92 -5.74 5.42 -1.72
C ALA A 92 -5.35 6.73 -1.00
N VAL A 93 -4.06 6.93 -0.68
CA VAL A 93 -3.61 8.16 0.01
C VAL A 93 -3.63 9.40 -0.90
N MET A 94 -3.36 9.25 -2.21
CA MET A 94 -3.55 10.35 -3.17
C MET A 94 -5.01 10.77 -3.28
N GLN A 95 -5.93 9.80 -3.39
CA GLN A 95 -7.37 10.04 -3.38
C GLN A 95 -7.79 10.76 -2.10
N PHE A 96 -7.31 10.28 -0.95
CA PHE A 96 -7.62 10.86 0.36
C PHE A 96 -7.10 12.31 0.47
N ALA A 97 -5.85 12.55 0.08
CA ALA A 97 -5.22 13.88 0.20
C ALA A 97 -5.95 14.95 -0.63
N ILE A 98 -6.44 14.60 -1.82
CA ILE A 98 -7.24 15.53 -2.64
C ILE A 98 -8.64 15.73 -2.05
N SER A 99 -9.25 14.67 -1.49
CA SER A 99 -10.63 14.72 -0.96
C SER A 99 -10.72 15.40 0.42
N TYR A 100 -9.68 15.28 1.24
CA TYR A 100 -9.62 15.77 2.63
C TYR A 100 -8.28 16.46 2.94
N PRO A 101 -7.92 17.53 2.19
CA PRO A 101 -6.59 18.14 2.27
C PRO A 101 -6.24 18.70 3.65
N GLU A 102 -7.23 19.16 4.42
CA GLU A 102 -7.07 19.69 5.77
C GLU A 102 -6.63 18.63 6.79
N ARG A 103 -6.85 17.35 6.49
CA ARG A 103 -6.48 16.20 7.35
C ARG A 103 -5.06 15.69 7.09
N VAL A 104 -4.38 16.19 6.06
CA VAL A 104 -3.03 15.75 5.66
C VAL A 104 -1.99 16.80 6.00
N ASN A 105 -0.94 16.38 6.70
CA ASN A 105 0.24 17.20 6.97
C ASN A 105 1.25 17.09 5.83
N LYS A 106 1.79 15.89 5.59
CA LYS A 106 2.70 15.58 4.49
C LYS A 106 2.28 14.27 3.82
N LEU A 107 2.47 14.16 2.51
CA LEU A 107 2.11 13.00 1.71
C LEU A 107 3.35 12.35 1.09
N VAL A 108 3.51 11.04 1.27
CA VAL A 108 4.53 10.23 0.59
C VAL A 108 3.84 9.18 -0.28
N VAL A 109 4.18 9.15 -1.56
CA VAL A 109 3.66 8.19 -2.54
C VAL A 109 4.81 7.34 -3.08
N ALA A 110 4.80 6.05 -2.82
CA ALA A 110 5.85 5.14 -3.23
C ALA A 110 5.44 4.35 -4.49
N ASP A 111 6.14 4.61 -5.54
CA ASP A 111 6.17 3.94 -6.85
C ASP A 111 4.80 3.74 -7.51
N ILE A 112 4.02 4.83 -7.58
CA ILE A 112 2.76 4.90 -8.32
C ILE A 112 2.45 6.35 -8.70
N ALA A 113 1.95 6.58 -9.92
CA ALA A 113 1.45 7.88 -10.39
C ALA A 113 -0.10 7.95 -10.32
N PRO A 114 -0.71 9.13 -10.38
CA PRO A 114 -2.18 9.27 -10.31
C PRO A 114 -2.93 8.76 -11.56
N ARG A 115 -2.23 8.34 -12.63
CA ARG A 115 -2.81 7.83 -13.88
C ARG A 115 -3.33 6.40 -13.80
N ALA A 116 -4.11 5.98 -14.80
CA ALA A 116 -4.46 4.58 -15.00
C ALA A 116 -3.27 3.75 -15.49
N TYR A 117 -3.28 2.47 -15.13
CA TYR A 117 -2.30 1.47 -15.57
C TYR A 117 -3.00 0.35 -16.34
N ARG A 118 -2.27 -0.25 -17.29
CA ARG A 118 -2.75 -1.48 -17.92
C ARG A 118 -2.79 -2.60 -16.89
N PRO A 119 -3.86 -3.41 -16.84
CA PRO A 119 -3.91 -4.58 -15.97
C PRO A 119 -2.77 -5.56 -16.30
N HIS A 120 -1.89 -5.83 -15.33
CA HIS A 120 -0.70 -6.67 -15.53
C HIS A 120 -0.53 -7.77 -14.45
N HIS A 121 -1.43 -7.84 -13.47
CA HIS A 121 -1.40 -8.89 -12.44
C HIS A 121 -2.23 -10.13 -12.80
N LYS A 122 -2.59 -10.31 -14.10
CA LYS A 122 -3.43 -11.44 -14.55
C LYS A 122 -2.87 -12.79 -14.09
N VAL A 123 -1.57 -13.03 -14.31
CA VAL A 123 -0.90 -14.27 -13.90
C VAL A 123 -0.97 -14.49 -12.38
N ALA A 124 -0.81 -13.43 -11.59
CA ALA A 124 -0.93 -13.53 -10.13
C ALA A 124 -2.34 -13.92 -9.69
N PHE A 125 -3.38 -13.31 -10.28
CA PHE A 125 -4.76 -13.69 -10.00
C PHE A 125 -5.06 -15.12 -10.43
N GLU A 126 -4.65 -15.54 -11.62
CA GLU A 126 -4.81 -16.92 -12.09
C GLU A 126 -4.13 -17.92 -11.15
N ALA A 127 -2.90 -17.63 -10.73
CA ALA A 127 -2.17 -18.46 -9.78
C ALA A 127 -2.92 -18.58 -8.44
N LEU A 128 -3.36 -17.46 -7.87
CA LEU A 128 -4.07 -17.43 -6.60
C LEU A 128 -5.42 -18.15 -6.65
N GLN A 129 -6.15 -18.01 -7.76
CA GLN A 129 -7.45 -18.68 -8.00
C GLN A 129 -7.30 -20.16 -8.28
N SER A 130 -6.14 -20.62 -8.77
CA SER A 130 -5.89 -22.04 -9.05
C SER A 130 -5.63 -22.88 -7.79
N VAL A 131 -5.42 -22.24 -6.62
CA VAL A 131 -5.15 -22.96 -5.38
C VAL A 131 -6.41 -23.65 -4.88
N ASP A 132 -6.37 -24.98 -4.87
CA ASP A 132 -7.42 -25.81 -4.27
C ASP A 132 -7.12 -26.07 -2.79
N PHE A 133 -7.72 -25.26 -1.92
CA PHE A 133 -7.56 -25.40 -0.47
C PHE A 133 -8.15 -26.68 0.11
N SER A 134 -8.98 -27.41 -0.63
CA SER A 134 -9.48 -28.73 -0.19
C SER A 134 -8.44 -29.84 -0.38
N ALA A 135 -7.48 -29.63 -1.27
CA ALA A 135 -6.44 -30.59 -1.63
C ALA A 135 -5.06 -30.28 -1.00
N VAL A 136 -4.97 -29.27 -0.10
CA VAL A 136 -3.71 -28.89 0.55
C VAL A 136 -3.78 -29.13 2.05
N SER A 137 -2.68 -29.64 2.62
CA SER A 137 -2.54 -29.89 4.05
C SER A 137 -1.43 -29.04 4.69
N ALA A 138 -0.57 -28.42 3.87
CA ALA A 138 0.55 -27.63 4.33
C ALA A 138 0.78 -26.41 3.43
N ARG A 139 1.46 -25.38 3.97
CA ARG A 139 1.90 -24.19 3.20
C ARG A 139 2.74 -24.57 1.97
N LYS A 140 3.51 -25.66 2.07
CA LYS A 140 4.34 -26.15 0.96
C LYS A 140 3.51 -26.63 -0.22
N ASP A 141 2.34 -27.21 0.01
CA ASP A 141 1.45 -27.67 -1.06
C ASP A 141 0.93 -26.49 -1.88
N VAL A 142 0.59 -25.37 -1.19
CA VAL A 142 0.19 -24.12 -1.85
C VAL A 142 1.35 -23.52 -2.64
N GLU A 143 2.56 -23.50 -2.07
CA GLU A 143 3.76 -23.03 -2.75
C GLU A 143 3.97 -23.78 -4.08
N LEU A 144 3.89 -25.12 -4.07
CA LEU A 144 4.04 -25.96 -5.26
C LEU A 144 2.95 -25.71 -6.32
N GLN A 145 1.74 -25.33 -5.91
CA GLN A 145 0.68 -24.96 -6.86
C GLN A 145 0.99 -23.60 -7.51
N LEU A 146 1.42 -22.60 -6.73
CA LEU A 146 1.76 -21.27 -7.23
C LEU A 146 3.01 -21.28 -8.13
N GLU A 147 4.01 -22.11 -7.84
CA GLU A 147 5.26 -22.24 -8.63
C GLU A 147 4.99 -22.64 -10.10
N LYS A 148 3.82 -23.21 -10.40
CA LYS A 148 3.41 -23.52 -11.77
C LYS A 148 3.13 -22.27 -12.62
N TYR A 149 2.83 -21.15 -11.99
CA TYR A 149 2.45 -19.89 -12.62
C TYR A 149 3.48 -18.78 -12.37
N ILE A 150 4.06 -18.75 -11.16
CA ILE A 150 4.91 -17.65 -10.69
C ILE A 150 6.35 -18.15 -10.57
N THR A 151 7.20 -17.69 -11.47
CA THR A 151 8.63 -18.03 -11.50
C THR A 151 9.48 -17.08 -10.64
N ASP A 152 8.99 -15.85 -10.39
CA ASP A 152 9.66 -14.90 -9.52
C ASP A 152 9.52 -15.30 -8.06
N ARG A 153 10.65 -15.69 -7.46
CA ARG A 153 10.71 -16.16 -6.07
C ARG A 153 10.31 -15.09 -5.05
N ALA A 154 10.63 -13.83 -5.31
CA ALA A 154 10.28 -12.72 -4.41
C ALA A 154 8.76 -12.51 -4.40
N MET A 155 8.12 -12.49 -5.58
CA MET A 155 6.67 -12.42 -5.72
C MET A 155 5.98 -13.61 -5.07
N LEU A 156 6.47 -14.82 -5.30
CA LEU A 156 5.93 -16.04 -4.70
C LEU A 156 5.92 -15.96 -3.15
N LEU A 157 7.07 -15.62 -2.56
CA LEU A 157 7.20 -15.48 -1.11
C LEU A 157 6.33 -14.35 -0.55
N PHE A 158 6.18 -13.24 -1.29
CA PHE A 158 5.29 -12.14 -0.93
C PHE A 158 3.83 -12.61 -0.86
N LEU A 159 3.34 -13.32 -1.87
CA LEU A 159 1.97 -13.85 -1.88
C LEU A 159 1.74 -14.87 -0.77
N LEU A 160 2.69 -15.77 -0.54
CA LEU A 160 2.61 -16.79 0.51
C LEU A 160 2.53 -16.22 1.93
N LYS A 161 2.97 -14.97 2.18
CA LYS A 161 2.77 -14.31 3.48
C LYS A 161 1.30 -14.11 3.84
N ASN A 162 0.41 -14.13 2.85
CA ASN A 162 -1.03 -14.00 3.06
C ASN A 162 -1.73 -15.32 3.42
N LEU A 163 -1.03 -16.45 3.41
CA LEU A 163 -1.60 -17.70 3.88
C LEU A 163 -1.79 -17.68 5.41
N TYR A 164 -2.95 -18.12 5.86
CA TYR A 164 -3.23 -18.30 7.28
C TYR A 164 -4.09 -19.56 7.51
N TRP A 165 -4.04 -20.08 8.71
CA TRP A 165 -4.95 -21.13 9.15
C TRP A 165 -6.28 -20.48 9.55
N GLU A 166 -7.32 -20.66 8.72
CA GLU A 166 -8.67 -20.18 9.00
C GLU A 166 -9.32 -21.02 10.11
N GLN A 167 -9.04 -22.32 10.08
CA GLN A 167 -9.40 -23.32 11.07
C GLN A 167 -8.29 -24.35 11.18
N GLU A 168 -8.39 -25.28 12.13
CA GLU A 168 -7.48 -26.42 12.19
C GLU A 168 -7.49 -27.18 10.86
N ASN A 169 -6.30 -27.32 10.27
CA ASN A 169 -6.08 -27.97 8.97
C ASN A 169 -6.77 -27.32 7.74
N LYS A 170 -7.23 -26.07 7.85
CA LYS A 170 -7.82 -25.34 6.74
C LYS A 170 -7.07 -24.04 6.46
N LEU A 171 -6.25 -24.04 5.41
CA LEU A 171 -5.58 -22.82 4.91
C LEU A 171 -6.55 -21.96 4.11
N ASN A 172 -6.31 -20.65 4.11
CA ASN A 172 -7.02 -19.69 3.28
C ASN A 172 -6.13 -18.46 3.02
N TRP A 173 -6.56 -17.60 2.07
CA TRP A 173 -5.97 -16.29 1.85
C TRP A 173 -6.52 -15.25 2.83
N ARG A 174 -5.64 -14.39 3.37
CA ARG A 174 -6.06 -13.25 4.20
C ARG A 174 -6.75 -12.15 3.42
N PHE A 175 -6.51 -12.05 2.13
CA PHE A 175 -7.18 -11.08 1.28
C PHE A 175 -8.45 -11.66 0.66
N ASN A 176 -9.42 -10.79 0.37
CA ASN A 176 -10.64 -11.16 -0.36
C ASN A 176 -10.34 -11.26 -1.86
N LEU A 177 -9.81 -12.42 -2.28
CA LEU A 177 -9.38 -12.67 -3.66
C LEU A 177 -10.49 -12.39 -4.68
N LYS A 178 -11.73 -12.74 -4.35
CA LYS A 178 -12.90 -12.53 -5.23
C LYS A 178 -13.06 -11.03 -5.55
N THR A 179 -13.23 -10.21 -4.52
CA THR A 179 -13.43 -8.77 -4.70
C THR A 179 -12.22 -8.10 -5.36
N LEU A 180 -11.00 -8.46 -4.96
CA LEU A 180 -9.79 -7.91 -5.57
C LEU A 180 -9.71 -8.21 -7.05
N SER A 181 -10.08 -9.43 -7.46
CA SER A 181 -10.10 -9.83 -8.88
C SER A 181 -11.18 -9.11 -9.67
N GLU A 182 -12.41 -9.04 -9.13
CA GLU A 182 -13.55 -8.38 -9.77
C GLU A 182 -13.36 -6.87 -9.93
N LYS A 183 -12.72 -6.21 -8.96
CA LYS A 183 -12.48 -4.75 -8.94
C LYS A 183 -11.11 -4.35 -9.49
N TYR A 184 -10.28 -5.29 -9.91
CA TYR A 184 -8.89 -5.01 -10.29
C TYR A 184 -8.74 -3.93 -11.36
N VAL A 185 -9.60 -3.93 -12.38
CA VAL A 185 -9.56 -2.93 -13.47
C VAL A 185 -9.79 -1.51 -12.93
N ASP A 186 -10.73 -1.35 -12.01
CA ASP A 186 -11.02 -0.06 -11.36
C ASP A 186 -9.84 0.37 -10.46
N LEU A 187 -9.25 -0.58 -9.72
CA LEU A 187 -8.14 -0.32 -8.80
C LEU A 187 -6.84 0.11 -9.51
N VAL A 188 -6.62 -0.32 -10.75
CA VAL A 188 -5.50 0.18 -11.57
C VAL A 188 -5.87 1.43 -12.38
N GLY A 189 -7.11 1.89 -12.29
CA GLY A 189 -7.62 3.10 -12.94
C GLY A 189 -6.99 4.40 -12.45
N ASN A 190 -7.43 5.53 -13.00
CA ASN A 190 -7.09 6.85 -12.47
C ASN A 190 -7.63 7.01 -11.04
N ILE A 191 -6.99 7.88 -10.24
CA ILE A 191 -7.65 8.36 -9.02
C ILE A 191 -8.90 9.16 -9.41
N GLU A 192 -9.98 9.03 -8.62
CA GLU A 192 -11.30 9.57 -8.95
C GLU A 192 -11.46 11.03 -8.49
N ALA A 193 -10.67 11.47 -7.50
CA ALA A 193 -10.74 12.80 -6.90
C ALA A 193 -10.50 13.90 -7.94
N LYS A 194 -11.42 14.86 -7.94
CA LYS A 194 -11.32 16.10 -8.74
C LYS A 194 -10.63 17.18 -7.89
N GLY A 195 -9.69 17.90 -8.50
CA GLY A 195 -8.94 18.97 -7.81
C GLY A 195 -7.47 18.61 -7.60
N VAL A 196 -6.86 19.30 -6.67
CA VAL A 196 -5.42 19.23 -6.37
C VAL A 196 -5.21 19.13 -4.85
N PHE A 197 -4.09 18.54 -4.45
CA PHE A 197 -3.58 18.62 -3.09
C PHE A 197 -2.37 19.55 -3.08
N GLY A 198 -2.51 20.73 -2.48
CA GLY A 198 -1.47 21.77 -2.42
C GLY A 198 -0.46 21.61 -1.30
N GLY A 199 -0.55 20.51 -0.50
CA GLY A 199 0.39 20.24 0.58
C GLY A 199 1.68 19.57 0.10
N LYS A 200 2.72 19.62 0.96
CA LYS A 200 4.03 19.01 0.68
C LYS A 200 3.88 17.54 0.31
N THR A 201 4.39 17.15 -0.85
CA THR A 201 4.27 15.79 -1.37
C THR A 201 5.61 15.24 -1.85
N LEU A 202 5.94 14.00 -1.46
CA LEU A 202 7.10 13.27 -1.95
C LEU A 202 6.66 12.06 -2.77
N PHE A 203 7.04 12.01 -4.04
CA PHE A 203 6.96 10.81 -4.86
C PHE A 203 8.31 10.10 -4.86
N LEU A 204 8.32 8.81 -4.52
CA LEU A 204 9.51 7.96 -4.58
C LEU A 204 9.35 7.01 -5.76
N ALA A 205 10.27 7.05 -6.71
CA ALA A 205 10.29 6.21 -7.90
C ALA A 205 11.44 5.22 -7.85
N GLY A 206 11.22 3.94 -8.15
CA GLY A 206 12.30 2.97 -8.30
C GLY A 206 13.08 3.20 -9.60
N GLU A 207 14.41 3.24 -9.54
CA GLU A 207 15.25 3.44 -10.72
C GLU A 207 15.01 2.37 -11.82
N LYS A 208 14.66 1.15 -11.40
CA LYS A 208 14.36 -0.01 -12.27
C LYS A 208 12.86 -0.25 -12.43
N SER A 209 12.01 0.67 -11.95
CA SER A 209 10.57 0.58 -12.03
C SER A 209 10.01 1.38 -13.21
N ASN A 210 8.88 0.93 -13.74
CA ASN A 210 8.13 1.61 -14.80
C ASN A 210 6.80 2.19 -14.28
N TYR A 211 6.64 2.36 -12.97
CA TYR A 211 5.39 2.87 -12.38
C TYR A 211 5.33 4.40 -12.36
N ILE A 212 6.47 5.07 -12.19
CA ILE A 212 6.57 6.52 -12.37
C ILE A 212 7.57 6.77 -13.49
N LEU A 213 7.07 7.29 -14.60
CA LEU A 213 7.84 7.58 -15.81
C LEU A 213 8.05 9.10 -15.93
N PRO A 214 9.02 9.56 -16.73
CA PRO A 214 9.20 11.00 -16.97
C PRO A 214 7.94 11.71 -17.48
N GLU A 215 7.14 11.05 -18.31
CA GLU A 215 5.87 11.58 -18.82
C GLU A 215 4.80 11.76 -17.73
N ASP A 216 4.93 11.12 -16.58
CA ASP A 216 4.01 11.27 -15.45
C ASP A 216 4.25 12.56 -14.65
N GLU A 217 5.42 13.21 -14.79
CA GLU A 217 5.80 14.40 -14.04
C GLU A 217 4.78 15.55 -14.21
N THR A 218 4.31 15.78 -15.44
CA THR A 218 3.30 16.80 -15.72
C THR A 218 2.02 16.54 -14.93
N LEU A 219 1.49 15.34 -15.00
CA LEU A 219 0.25 14.98 -14.29
C LEU A 219 0.44 15.01 -12.77
N ILE A 220 1.62 14.62 -12.28
CA ILE A 220 1.95 14.70 -10.85
C ILE A 220 1.93 16.16 -10.40
N CYS A 221 2.63 17.06 -11.11
CA CYS A 221 2.66 18.50 -10.78
C CYS A 221 1.27 19.16 -10.89
N GLU A 222 0.43 18.75 -11.86
CA GLU A 222 -0.95 19.23 -11.98
C GLU A 222 -1.82 18.85 -10.77
N LYS A 223 -1.66 17.64 -10.23
CA LYS A 223 -2.44 17.15 -9.10
C LYS A 223 -1.84 17.48 -7.73
N PHE A 224 -0.51 17.59 -7.67
CA PHE A 224 0.29 17.81 -6.46
C PHE A 224 1.34 18.89 -6.73
N PRO A 225 0.94 20.18 -6.79
CA PRO A 225 1.83 21.27 -7.24
C PRO A 225 3.03 21.51 -6.31
N ASP A 226 2.95 21.15 -5.01
CA ASP A 226 4.08 21.18 -4.08
C ASP A 226 4.70 19.77 -3.92
N SER A 227 5.01 19.13 -5.07
CA SER A 227 5.60 17.80 -5.09
C SER A 227 7.06 17.81 -5.52
N GLN A 228 7.81 16.85 -4.98
CA GLN A 228 9.14 16.46 -5.44
C GLN A 228 9.16 14.99 -5.80
N ILE A 229 9.93 14.61 -6.84
CA ILE A 229 10.11 13.23 -7.25
C ILE A 229 11.57 12.83 -6.99
N VAL A 230 11.76 11.79 -6.19
CA VAL A 230 13.10 11.25 -5.85
C VAL A 230 13.21 9.82 -6.36
N LYS A 231 14.30 9.53 -7.09
CA LYS A 231 14.60 8.16 -7.56
C LYS A 231 15.41 7.39 -6.53
N ILE A 232 14.92 6.22 -6.14
CA ILE A 232 15.62 5.28 -5.27
C ILE A 232 16.49 4.37 -6.13
N LYS A 233 17.80 4.50 -5.97
CA LYS A 233 18.79 3.75 -6.74
C LYS A 233 18.66 2.25 -6.56
N ASN A 234 18.89 1.51 -7.64
CA ASN A 234 18.87 0.05 -7.67
C ASN A 234 17.54 -0.61 -7.27
N ALA A 235 16.46 0.15 -7.02
CA ALA A 235 15.17 -0.36 -6.62
C ALA A 235 14.22 -0.55 -7.81
N GLY A 236 13.45 -1.63 -7.78
CA GLY A 236 12.27 -1.87 -8.60
C GLY A 236 11.01 -1.35 -7.92
N HIS A 237 9.88 -2.08 -8.10
CA HIS A 237 8.58 -1.67 -7.53
C HIS A 237 8.53 -1.77 -5.99
N TRP A 238 9.33 -2.61 -5.36
CA TRP A 238 9.39 -2.76 -3.91
C TRP A 238 10.54 -1.96 -3.31
N LEU A 239 10.51 -0.63 -3.46
CA LEU A 239 11.57 0.31 -3.03
C LEU A 239 12.06 0.05 -1.61
N GLN A 240 11.11 -0.14 -0.69
CA GLN A 240 11.32 -0.36 0.75
C GLN A 240 11.99 -1.71 1.06
N VAL A 241 12.06 -2.61 0.08
CA VAL A 241 12.73 -3.91 0.19
C VAL A 241 14.06 -3.88 -0.57
N ASP A 242 14.04 -3.37 -1.81
CA ASP A 242 15.19 -3.40 -2.72
C ASP A 242 16.32 -2.48 -2.26
N ASN A 243 15.98 -1.30 -1.73
CA ASN A 243 16.93 -0.35 -1.15
C ASN A 243 16.27 0.37 0.04
N SER A 244 16.10 -0.37 1.13
CA SER A 244 15.44 0.13 2.35
C SER A 244 16.16 1.33 2.96
N GLN A 245 17.48 1.41 2.86
CA GLN A 245 18.26 2.50 3.45
C GLN A 245 17.95 3.85 2.77
N ASP A 246 18.07 3.92 1.43
CA ASP A 246 17.81 5.17 0.70
C ASP A 246 16.31 5.53 0.78
N PHE A 247 15.43 4.52 0.74
CA PHE A 247 14.00 4.72 0.92
C PHE A 247 13.68 5.34 2.29
N ASN A 248 14.14 4.73 3.38
CA ASN A 248 13.91 5.21 4.75
C ASN A 248 14.51 6.61 4.97
N ASN A 249 15.73 6.85 4.48
CA ASN A 249 16.36 8.16 4.58
C ASN A 249 15.55 9.24 3.84
N SER A 250 15.09 8.96 2.63
CA SER A 250 14.28 9.92 1.85
C SER A 250 12.95 10.24 2.55
N VAL A 251 12.26 9.23 3.09
CA VAL A 251 11.02 9.42 3.85
C VAL A 251 11.29 10.21 5.14
N LYS A 252 12.33 9.84 5.88
CA LYS A 252 12.71 10.52 7.12
C LYS A 252 13.04 11.98 6.89
N ASP A 253 13.91 12.26 5.93
CA ASP A 253 14.33 13.62 5.60
C ASP A 253 13.13 14.49 5.22
N PHE A 254 12.20 13.96 4.45
CA PHE A 254 10.99 14.66 4.06
C PHE A 254 10.01 14.88 5.22
N LEU A 255 9.82 13.89 6.10
CA LEU A 255 8.85 14.02 7.19
C LEU A 255 9.36 14.88 8.35
N ILE A 256 10.67 14.83 8.67
CA ILE A 256 11.25 15.42 9.87
C ILE A 256 11.88 16.80 9.59
N LYS A 257 12.44 17.03 8.39
CA LYS A 257 12.93 18.35 8.01
C LYS A 257 11.79 19.25 7.57
N ASP A 258 11.81 20.49 8.03
CA ASP A 258 10.82 21.54 7.68
C ASP A 258 10.86 21.95 6.19
#